data_e7fb7e3e455d2ecdde733bc7614f8e22
#
_entry.id   e7fb7e3e455d2ecdde733bc7614f8e22
#
_cell.length_a   1.000
_cell.length_b   1.000
_cell.length_c   1.000
_cell.angle_alpha   90.00
_cell.angle_beta   90.00
_cell.angle_gamma   90.00
#
_symmetry.space_group_name_H-M   'P 1'
#
loop_
_entity.id
_entity.type
_entity.pdbx_description
1 polymer ?
#
loop_
_entity_poly.entity_id
_entity_poly.type
_entity_poly.pdbx_seq_one_letter_code
_entity_poly.pdbx_strand_id
1 'polypeptide(L)'
;MPALLKISQLIDRLNNRIGRLAYWLTLAAVLVSSGNAVIRSLFDISSNAWLELQWYLFSGVFLLCGGYALLHNAHVRIDVVYTRWSRRTQLWIDILGTLFFLLPMAVLIMVLSWPVFINAYVGNEMSSNSGGLVIWPARLLLPIGFFLLTLQGISELIKRIAILRGLIPDQTLDEAGISAEEELAQAILEAREKELQGSKVIA
;
A
#
# COMPACT_ATOMS: atom_id res chain seq x y z
N MET A 1 17.20 21.39 4.49
CA MET A 1 16.90 20.29 3.58
C MET A 1 17.47 18.94 4.03
N PRO A 2 18.75 18.73 4.44
CA PRO A 2 19.21 17.38 4.82
C PRO A 2 18.46 16.76 6.01
N ALA A 3 18.00 17.56 6.96
CA ALA A 3 17.20 17.07 8.07
C ALA A 3 15.81 16.57 7.63
N LEU A 4 15.13 17.27 6.72
CA LEU A 4 13.82 16.86 6.20
C LEU A 4 13.92 15.55 5.42
N LEU A 5 14.99 15.36 4.65
CA LEU A 5 15.24 14.10 3.93
C LEU A 5 15.51 12.93 4.89
N LYS A 6 16.19 13.16 6.01
CA LYS A 6 16.37 12.13 7.05
C LYS A 6 15.03 11.72 7.67
N ILE A 7 14.14 12.69 7.93
CA ILE A 7 12.78 12.41 8.43
C ILE A 7 11.98 11.60 7.41
N SER A 8 12.00 12.00 6.14
CA SER A 8 11.36 11.25 5.05
C SER A 8 11.84 9.80 5.01
N GLN A 9 13.17 9.58 5.04
CA GLN A 9 13.74 8.22 5.07
C GLN A 9 13.32 7.40 6.31
N LEU A 10 13.13 8.04 7.47
CA LEU A 10 12.64 7.35 8.67
C LEU A 10 11.19 6.90 8.49
N ILE A 11 10.34 7.77 7.95
CA ILE A 11 8.94 7.47 7.64
C ILE A 11 8.86 6.33 6.61
N ASP A 12 9.67 6.40 5.55
CA ASP A 12 9.73 5.37 4.51
C ASP A 12 10.13 4.01 5.10
N ARG A 13 11.13 3.97 5.99
CA ARG A 13 11.53 2.73 6.69
C ARG A 13 10.43 2.18 7.58
N LEU A 14 9.69 3.05 8.27
CA LEU A 14 8.55 2.66 9.11
C LEU A 14 7.47 2.00 8.26
N ASN A 15 6.99 2.68 7.22
CA ASN A 15 5.95 2.16 6.33
C ASN A 15 6.38 0.88 5.62
N ASN A 16 7.65 0.79 5.20
CA ASN A 16 8.20 -0.41 4.58
C ASN A 16 8.26 -1.62 5.55
N ARG A 17 8.56 -1.39 6.84
CA ARG A 17 8.50 -2.45 7.87
C ARG A 17 7.09 -2.92 8.12
N ILE A 18 6.15 -1.98 8.25
CA ILE A 18 4.72 -2.29 8.48
C ILE A 18 4.14 -3.02 7.28
N GLY A 19 4.42 -2.59 6.05
CA GLY A 19 3.98 -3.28 4.85
C GLY A 19 4.49 -4.72 4.77
N ARG A 20 5.75 -4.97 5.17
CA ARG A 20 6.28 -6.34 5.25
C ARG A 20 5.60 -7.20 6.33
N LEU A 21 5.20 -6.60 7.46
CA LEU A 21 4.41 -7.30 8.47
C LEU A 21 3.02 -7.69 7.95
N ALA A 22 2.45 -6.89 7.04
CA ALA A 22 1.14 -7.19 6.46
C ALA A 22 1.12 -8.47 5.62
N TYR A 23 2.26 -8.94 5.08
CA TYR A 23 2.34 -10.26 4.46
C TYR A 23 1.98 -11.38 5.45
N TRP A 24 2.43 -11.26 6.70
CA TRP A 24 2.09 -12.21 7.75
C TRP A 24 0.63 -12.13 8.17
N LEU A 25 0.04 -10.92 8.17
CA LEU A 25 -1.40 -10.76 8.41
C LEU A 25 -2.22 -11.39 7.29
N THR A 26 -1.77 -11.29 6.03
CA THR A 26 -2.42 -11.95 4.89
C THR A 26 -2.36 -13.47 5.05
N LEU A 27 -1.19 -14.02 5.40
CA LEU A 27 -1.06 -15.45 5.67
C LEU A 27 -1.99 -15.90 6.80
N ALA A 28 -2.03 -15.15 7.90
CA ALA A 28 -2.92 -15.43 9.03
C ALA A 28 -4.40 -15.40 8.59
N ALA A 29 -4.80 -14.39 7.78
CA ALA A 29 -6.16 -14.29 7.27
C ALA A 29 -6.56 -15.50 6.40
N VAL A 30 -5.63 -15.94 5.53
CA VAL A 30 -5.83 -17.15 4.70
C VAL A 30 -5.96 -18.41 5.56
N LEU A 31 -5.08 -18.58 6.55
CA LEU A 31 -5.13 -19.76 7.45
C LEU A 31 -6.41 -19.78 8.28
N VAL A 32 -6.85 -18.63 8.83
CA VAL A 32 -8.11 -18.51 9.57
C VAL A 32 -9.30 -18.82 8.66
N SER A 33 -9.33 -18.26 7.45
CA SER A 33 -10.41 -18.48 6.49
C SER A 33 -10.51 -19.95 6.07
N SER A 34 -9.37 -20.54 5.68
CA SER A 34 -9.31 -21.94 5.25
C SER A 34 -9.63 -22.90 6.41
N GLY A 35 -9.10 -22.64 7.60
CA GLY A 35 -9.39 -23.42 8.80
C GLY A 35 -10.88 -23.38 9.16
N ASN A 36 -11.49 -22.19 9.13
CA ASN A 36 -12.92 -22.03 9.38
C ASN A 36 -13.77 -22.78 8.35
N ALA A 37 -13.38 -22.74 7.07
CA ALA A 37 -14.08 -23.46 6.00
C ALA A 37 -14.02 -24.98 6.20
N VAL A 38 -12.85 -25.52 6.57
CA VAL A 38 -12.66 -26.95 6.84
C VAL A 38 -13.46 -27.39 8.07
N ILE A 39 -13.40 -26.65 9.19
CA ILE A 39 -14.13 -26.98 10.41
C ILE A 39 -15.63 -26.95 10.14
N ARG A 40 -16.13 -25.96 9.43
CA ARG A 40 -17.53 -25.85 9.06
C ARG A 40 -17.99 -27.02 8.18
N SER A 41 -17.15 -27.45 7.24
CA SER A 41 -17.48 -28.54 6.32
C SER A 41 -17.48 -29.92 6.99
N LEU A 42 -16.55 -30.16 7.94
CA LEU A 42 -16.37 -31.47 8.58
C LEU A 42 -17.23 -31.65 9.84
N PHE A 43 -17.45 -30.58 10.59
CA PHE A 43 -18.08 -30.65 11.90
C PHE A 43 -19.43 -29.91 12.00
N ASP A 44 -19.82 -29.22 10.93
CA ASP A 44 -21.01 -28.35 10.89
C ASP A 44 -21.05 -27.30 12.01
N ILE A 45 -19.84 -26.88 12.47
CA ILE A 45 -19.67 -25.86 13.50
C ILE A 45 -19.30 -24.53 12.81
N SER A 46 -20.10 -23.49 13.07
CA SER A 46 -19.82 -22.13 12.63
C SER A 46 -19.73 -21.20 13.83
N SER A 47 -18.75 -20.31 13.82
CA SER A 47 -18.59 -19.28 14.84
C SER A 47 -18.42 -17.91 14.19
N ASN A 48 -19.21 -16.94 14.65
CA ASN A 48 -19.11 -15.55 14.20
C ASN A 48 -17.76 -14.93 14.56
N ALA A 49 -17.13 -15.34 15.66
CA ALA A 49 -15.80 -14.86 16.06
C ALA A 49 -14.73 -15.15 15.01
N TRP A 50 -14.75 -16.33 14.36
CA TRP A 50 -13.79 -16.64 13.28
C TRP A 50 -14.00 -15.80 12.03
N LEU A 51 -15.26 -15.53 11.67
CA LEU A 51 -15.59 -14.64 10.53
C LEU A 51 -15.16 -13.21 10.82
N GLU A 52 -15.40 -12.71 12.03
CA GLU A 52 -15.00 -11.37 12.43
C GLU A 52 -13.47 -11.23 12.52
N LEU A 53 -12.77 -12.24 13.06
CA LEU A 53 -11.31 -12.26 13.09
C LEU A 53 -10.71 -12.16 11.69
N GLN A 54 -11.30 -12.87 10.72
CA GLN A 54 -10.89 -12.79 9.32
C GLN A 54 -11.04 -11.36 8.77
N TRP A 55 -12.16 -10.69 9.07
CA TRP A 55 -12.37 -9.31 8.66
C TRP A 55 -11.42 -8.32 9.33
N TYR A 56 -11.08 -8.55 10.62
CA TYR A 56 -10.11 -7.73 11.34
C TYR A 56 -8.71 -7.84 10.71
N LEU A 57 -8.29 -9.07 10.41
CA LEU A 57 -7.00 -9.30 9.73
C LEU A 57 -6.96 -8.67 8.35
N PHE A 58 -8.02 -8.82 7.57
CA PHE A 58 -8.14 -8.21 6.25
C PHE A 58 -8.15 -6.67 6.31
N SER A 59 -8.89 -6.10 7.26
CA SER A 59 -8.89 -4.66 7.52
C SER A 59 -7.50 -4.16 7.94
N GLY A 60 -6.78 -4.96 8.75
CA GLY A 60 -5.39 -4.67 9.12
C GLY A 60 -4.47 -4.61 7.91
N VAL A 61 -4.54 -5.58 7.01
CA VAL A 61 -3.77 -5.58 5.75
C VAL A 61 -4.08 -4.32 4.96
N PHE A 62 -5.36 -4.04 4.71
CA PHE A 62 -5.78 -2.91 3.86
C PHE A 62 -5.35 -1.56 4.44
N LEU A 63 -5.64 -1.32 5.73
CA LEU A 63 -5.40 -0.03 6.36
C LEU A 63 -3.91 0.23 6.65
N LEU A 64 -3.17 -0.78 7.10
CA LEU A 64 -1.74 -0.61 7.41
C LEU A 64 -0.87 -0.55 6.15
N CYS A 65 -1.29 -1.17 5.05
CA CYS A 65 -0.57 -1.10 3.78
C CYS A 65 -0.81 0.18 2.99
N GLY A 66 -1.74 1.06 3.36
CA GLY A 66 -2.00 2.30 2.64
C GLY A 66 -0.76 3.17 2.45
N GLY A 67 0.03 3.38 3.53
CA GLY A 67 1.30 4.10 3.47
C GLY A 67 2.37 3.37 2.65
N TYR A 68 2.45 2.05 2.76
CA TYR A 68 3.35 1.22 1.97
C TYR A 68 3.03 1.27 0.47
N ALA A 69 1.75 1.18 0.11
CA ALA A 69 1.30 1.28 -1.27
C ALA A 69 1.61 2.66 -1.88
N LEU A 70 1.48 3.74 -1.09
CA LEU A 70 1.87 5.09 -1.51
C LEU A 70 3.39 5.19 -1.73
N LEU A 71 4.20 4.62 -0.82
CA LEU A 71 5.66 4.61 -0.92
C LEU A 71 6.16 3.93 -2.20
N HIS A 72 5.55 2.81 -2.58
CA HIS A 72 5.93 2.02 -3.76
C HIS A 72 5.16 2.41 -5.02
N ASN A 73 4.44 3.54 -5.03
CA ASN A 73 3.62 3.99 -6.16
C ASN A 73 2.68 2.89 -6.70
N ALA A 74 2.22 1.97 -5.82
CA ALA A 74 1.38 0.83 -6.19
C ALA A 74 -0.10 1.21 -6.47
N HIS A 75 -0.45 2.49 -6.42
CA HIS A 75 -1.78 2.97 -6.80
C HIS A 75 -1.93 3.04 -8.31
N VAL A 76 -3.07 2.56 -8.80
CA VAL A 76 -3.42 2.66 -10.23
C VAL A 76 -3.47 4.15 -10.60
N ARG A 77 -2.61 4.55 -11.53
CA ARG A 77 -2.59 5.89 -12.12
C ARG A 77 -3.15 5.82 -13.54
N ILE A 78 -3.80 6.89 -13.98
CA ILE A 78 -4.22 7.00 -15.38
C ILE A 78 -3.00 7.50 -16.18
N ASP A 79 -2.05 6.61 -16.44
CA ASP A 79 -0.77 6.94 -17.05
C ASP A 79 -0.91 7.52 -18.46
N VAL A 80 -1.94 7.13 -19.19
CA VAL A 80 -2.22 7.61 -20.57
C VAL A 80 -2.37 9.13 -20.65
N VAL A 81 -2.95 9.78 -19.63
CA VAL A 81 -3.07 11.24 -19.59
C VAL A 81 -1.85 11.86 -18.91
N TYR A 82 -1.32 11.19 -17.88
CA TYR A 82 -0.21 11.67 -17.08
C TYR A 82 1.10 11.77 -17.87
N THR A 83 1.38 10.79 -18.71
CA THR A 83 2.60 10.74 -19.57
C THR A 83 2.65 11.81 -20.65
N ARG A 84 1.52 12.44 -21.01
CA ARG A 84 1.49 13.52 -22.01
C ARG A 84 2.06 14.83 -21.49
N TRP A 85 2.25 14.99 -20.18
CA TRP A 85 2.73 16.22 -19.59
C TRP A 85 4.22 16.17 -19.27
N SER A 86 4.87 17.36 -19.28
CA SER A 86 6.27 17.46 -18.90
C SER A 86 6.48 16.96 -17.46
N ARG A 87 7.64 16.39 -17.18
CA ARG A 87 7.98 15.86 -15.85
C ARG A 87 7.77 16.88 -14.72
N ARG A 88 8.11 18.12 -14.98
CA ARG A 88 7.91 19.21 -14.02
C ARG A 88 6.43 19.45 -13.70
N THR A 89 5.56 19.36 -14.71
CA THR A 89 4.10 19.47 -14.54
C THR A 89 3.55 18.28 -13.73
N GLN A 90 4.04 17.08 -14.01
CA GLN A 90 3.66 15.87 -13.26
C GLN A 90 3.99 16.02 -11.77
N LEU A 91 5.20 16.49 -11.43
CA LEU A 91 5.60 16.73 -10.04
C LEU A 91 4.72 17.78 -9.35
N TRP A 92 4.31 18.84 -10.06
CA TRP A 92 3.39 19.83 -9.51
C TRP A 92 1.99 19.27 -9.26
N ILE A 93 1.47 18.46 -10.17
CA ILE A 93 0.17 17.77 -9.99
C ILE A 93 0.23 16.86 -8.78
N ASP A 94 1.28 16.09 -8.64
CA ASP A 94 1.47 15.19 -7.50
C ASP A 94 1.57 15.97 -6.17
N ILE A 95 2.30 17.08 -6.14
CA ILE A 95 2.41 17.93 -4.94
C ILE A 95 1.03 18.51 -4.57
N LEU A 96 0.32 19.09 -5.53
CA LEU A 96 -1.00 19.68 -5.29
C LEU A 96 -2.03 18.62 -4.90
N GLY A 97 -2.02 17.46 -5.58
CA GLY A 97 -2.88 16.32 -5.25
C GLY A 97 -2.63 15.80 -3.84
N THR A 98 -1.38 15.62 -3.46
CA THR A 98 -1.03 15.18 -2.11
C THR A 98 -1.41 16.22 -1.05
N LEU A 99 -1.14 17.50 -1.30
CA LEU A 99 -1.36 18.57 -0.35
C LEU A 99 -2.85 18.89 -0.13
N PHE A 100 -3.63 18.96 -1.22
CA PHE A 100 -5.03 19.42 -1.16
C PHE A 100 -6.06 18.30 -1.11
N PHE A 101 -5.72 17.08 -1.52
CA PHE A 101 -6.66 15.95 -1.50
C PHE A 101 -6.22 14.88 -0.51
N LEU A 102 -5.02 14.32 -0.66
CA LEU A 102 -4.60 13.19 0.17
C LEU A 102 -4.46 13.58 1.64
N LEU A 103 -3.68 14.61 1.95
CA LEU A 103 -3.42 15.01 3.35
C LEU A 103 -4.67 15.49 4.09
N PRO A 104 -5.50 16.40 3.55
CA PRO A 104 -6.71 16.83 4.25
C PRO A 104 -7.68 15.67 4.49
N MET A 105 -7.85 14.79 3.50
CA MET A 105 -8.73 13.62 3.61
C MET A 105 -8.21 12.64 4.66
N ALA A 106 -6.91 12.32 4.62
CA ALA A 106 -6.30 11.38 5.55
C ALA A 106 -6.35 11.90 7.00
N VAL A 107 -6.02 13.18 7.21
CA VAL A 107 -6.09 13.81 8.54
C VAL A 107 -7.53 13.87 9.04
N LEU A 108 -8.49 14.23 8.18
CA LEU A 108 -9.90 14.29 8.54
C LEU A 108 -10.40 12.92 9.03
N ILE A 109 -10.13 11.86 8.27
CA ILE A 109 -10.56 10.51 8.65
C ILE A 109 -9.85 10.07 9.93
N MET A 110 -8.56 10.33 10.07
CA MET A 110 -7.80 10.02 11.29
C MET A 110 -8.43 10.68 12.52
N VAL A 111 -8.73 11.99 12.45
CA VAL A 111 -9.30 12.74 13.57
C VAL A 111 -10.72 12.28 13.90
N LEU A 112 -11.56 12.06 12.89
CA LEU A 112 -12.95 11.62 13.10
C LEU A 112 -13.05 10.16 13.57
N SER A 113 -12.12 9.32 13.20
CA SER A 113 -12.10 7.91 13.65
C SER A 113 -11.56 7.72 15.07
N TRP A 114 -10.81 8.69 15.59
CA TRP A 114 -10.22 8.61 16.93
C TRP A 114 -11.27 8.50 18.05
N PRO A 115 -12.30 9.40 18.14
CA PRO A 115 -13.36 9.25 19.14
C PRO A 115 -14.15 7.95 18.98
N VAL A 116 -14.34 7.46 17.75
CA VAL A 116 -15.04 6.18 17.49
C VAL A 116 -14.28 5.00 18.13
N PHE A 117 -12.94 5.00 18.00
CA PHE A 117 -12.10 4.03 18.69
C PHE A 117 -12.19 4.18 20.22
N ILE A 118 -12.04 5.40 20.75
CA ILE A 118 -12.07 5.64 22.21
C ILE A 118 -13.41 5.18 22.82
N ASN A 119 -14.53 5.52 22.18
CA ASN A 119 -15.85 5.11 22.65
C ASN A 119 -16.00 3.58 22.67
N ALA A 120 -15.51 2.87 21.66
CA ALA A 120 -15.54 1.42 21.61
C ALA A 120 -14.63 0.78 22.67
N TYR A 121 -13.48 1.38 22.93
CA TYR A 121 -12.53 0.91 23.93
C TYR A 121 -13.07 1.09 25.35
N VAL A 122 -13.52 2.30 25.70
CA VAL A 122 -14.06 2.62 27.04
C VAL A 122 -15.37 1.88 27.30
N GLY A 123 -16.23 1.77 26.30
CA GLY A 123 -17.51 1.05 26.39
C GLY A 123 -17.36 -0.47 26.34
N ASN A 124 -16.14 -0.99 26.12
CA ASN A 124 -15.88 -2.42 25.88
C ASN A 124 -16.90 -3.03 24.90
N GLU A 125 -17.10 -2.32 23.79
CA GLU A 125 -18.15 -2.62 22.81
C GLU A 125 -17.90 -3.98 22.16
N MET A 126 -18.91 -4.83 22.23
CA MET A 126 -18.92 -6.16 21.62
C MET A 126 -19.66 -6.13 20.29
N SER A 127 -19.32 -7.07 19.42
CA SER A 127 -20.07 -7.29 18.18
C SER A 127 -21.55 -7.58 18.47
N SER A 128 -22.41 -7.10 17.59
CA SER A 128 -23.85 -7.43 17.63
C SER A 128 -24.17 -8.88 17.25
N ASN A 129 -23.20 -9.60 16.70
CA ASN A 129 -23.34 -11.01 16.36
C ASN A 129 -23.20 -11.89 17.58
N SER A 130 -24.04 -12.93 17.70
CA SER A 130 -23.94 -13.90 18.79
C SER A 130 -22.58 -14.59 18.80
N GLY A 131 -21.84 -14.51 19.90
CA GLY A 131 -20.48 -15.06 20.02
C GLY A 131 -19.42 -14.30 19.23
N GLY A 132 -19.69 -13.03 18.86
CA GLY A 132 -18.73 -12.17 18.15
C GLY A 132 -17.63 -11.61 19.06
N LEU A 133 -16.67 -10.90 18.44
CA LEU A 133 -15.48 -10.38 19.10
C LEU A 133 -15.69 -8.94 19.62
N VAL A 134 -14.74 -8.49 20.42
CA VAL A 134 -14.63 -7.07 20.86
C VAL A 134 -14.28 -6.19 19.67
N ILE A 135 -15.01 -5.10 19.44
CA ILE A 135 -14.91 -4.29 18.20
C ILE A 135 -13.72 -3.31 18.22
N TRP A 136 -13.25 -2.86 19.39
CA TRP A 136 -12.25 -1.81 19.50
C TRP A 136 -10.94 -2.09 18.73
N PRO A 137 -10.44 -3.34 18.56
CA PRO A 137 -9.19 -3.57 17.79
C PRO A 137 -9.37 -3.23 16.30
N ALA A 138 -10.52 -3.58 15.72
CA ALA A 138 -10.83 -3.23 14.35
C ALA A 138 -10.97 -1.70 14.15
N ARG A 139 -11.62 -1.01 15.11
CA ARG A 139 -11.76 0.45 15.09
C ARG A 139 -10.44 1.18 15.27
N LEU A 140 -9.48 0.60 16.00
CA LEU A 140 -8.14 1.16 16.17
C LEU A 140 -7.32 1.15 14.86
N LEU A 141 -7.54 0.17 14.00
CA LEU A 141 -6.83 0.07 12.73
C LEU A 141 -7.07 1.28 11.83
N LEU A 142 -8.27 1.89 11.92
CA LEU A 142 -8.63 3.02 11.08
C LEU A 142 -7.77 4.27 11.36
N PRO A 143 -7.71 4.82 12.59
CA PRO A 143 -6.88 5.97 12.87
C PRO A 143 -5.38 5.68 12.70
N ILE A 144 -4.90 4.47 13.02
CA ILE A 144 -3.49 4.10 12.82
C ILE A 144 -3.16 4.05 11.33
N GLY A 145 -4.00 3.42 10.50
CA GLY A 145 -3.77 3.32 9.06
C GLY A 145 -3.71 4.71 8.40
N PHE A 146 -4.66 5.60 8.74
CA PHE A 146 -4.66 6.96 8.21
C PHE A 146 -3.56 7.84 8.80
N PHE A 147 -3.09 7.59 10.01
CA PHE A 147 -1.89 8.21 10.56
C PHE A 147 -0.65 7.83 9.73
N LEU A 148 -0.44 6.55 9.45
CA LEU A 148 0.66 6.07 8.62
C LEU A 148 0.60 6.63 7.19
N LEU A 149 -0.60 6.69 6.62
CA LEU A 149 -0.83 7.29 5.30
C LEU A 149 -0.50 8.79 5.30
N THR A 150 -0.88 9.52 6.35
CA THR A 150 -0.57 10.94 6.52
C THR A 150 0.95 11.16 6.61
N LEU A 151 1.65 10.36 7.41
CA LEU A 151 3.11 10.42 7.50
C LEU A 151 3.75 10.17 6.13
N GLN A 152 3.29 9.17 5.39
CA GLN A 152 3.82 8.87 4.06
C GLN A 152 3.51 10.00 3.07
N GLY A 153 2.32 10.59 3.11
CA GLY A 153 1.98 11.76 2.28
C GLY A 153 2.93 12.94 2.53
N ILE A 154 3.30 13.20 3.79
CA ILE A 154 4.30 14.22 4.13
C ILE A 154 5.68 13.84 3.58
N SER A 155 6.09 12.58 3.71
CA SER A 155 7.35 12.07 3.15
C SER A 155 7.41 12.27 1.64
N GLU A 156 6.35 11.92 0.93
CA GLU A 156 6.25 12.11 -0.53
C GLU A 156 6.34 13.59 -0.92
N LEU A 157 5.67 14.50 -0.21
CA LEU A 157 5.80 15.94 -0.46
C LEU A 157 7.24 16.43 -0.32
N ILE A 158 7.94 16.00 0.73
CA ILE A 158 9.35 16.38 0.95
C ILE A 158 10.21 15.90 -0.22
N LYS A 159 10.04 14.65 -0.66
CA LYS A 159 10.79 14.06 -1.78
C LYS A 159 10.53 14.79 -3.10
N ARG A 160 9.25 15.02 -3.45
CA ARG A 160 8.87 15.69 -4.70
C ARG A 160 9.35 17.15 -4.75
N ILE A 161 9.29 17.88 -3.63
CA ILE A 161 9.86 19.23 -3.53
C ILE A 161 11.39 19.19 -3.67
N ALA A 162 12.06 18.19 -3.12
CA ALA A 162 13.51 18.03 -3.24
C ALA A 162 13.93 17.71 -4.69
N ILE A 163 13.16 16.89 -5.41
CA ILE A 163 13.36 16.61 -6.84
C ILE A 163 13.18 17.88 -7.67
N LEU A 164 12.12 18.65 -7.45
CA LEU A 164 11.89 19.94 -8.14
C LEU A 164 13.03 20.94 -7.95
N ARG A 165 13.70 20.88 -6.79
CA ARG A 165 14.86 21.73 -6.48
C ARG A 165 16.19 21.15 -6.97
N GLY A 166 16.19 19.98 -7.62
CA GLY A 166 17.41 19.32 -8.10
C GLY A 166 18.33 18.80 -6.99
N LEU A 167 17.79 18.59 -5.77
CA LEU A 167 18.57 18.12 -4.61
C LEU A 167 18.69 16.59 -4.56
N ILE A 168 17.80 15.89 -5.23
CA ILE A 168 17.77 14.42 -5.34
C ILE A 168 17.49 14.04 -6.79
N PRO A 169 18.13 12.98 -7.32
CA PRO A 169 17.77 12.41 -8.61
C PRO A 169 16.34 11.88 -8.61
N ASP A 170 15.69 11.92 -9.75
CA ASP A 170 14.33 11.41 -9.92
C ASP A 170 14.38 9.90 -10.22
N GLN A 171 14.31 9.09 -9.18
CA GLN A 171 14.40 7.62 -9.29
C GLN A 171 13.31 6.99 -10.17
N THR A 172 12.16 7.65 -10.32
CA THR A 172 11.07 7.14 -11.18
C THR A 172 11.41 7.20 -12.67
N LEU A 173 12.36 8.02 -13.08
CA LEU A 173 12.88 8.05 -14.45
C LEU A 173 13.86 6.89 -14.69
N ASP A 174 14.68 6.60 -13.68
CA ASP A 174 15.67 5.53 -13.77
C ASP A 174 15.00 4.16 -13.83
N GLU A 175 13.96 3.91 -12.99
CA GLU A 175 13.19 2.67 -13.01
C GLU A 175 12.42 2.47 -14.31
N ALA A 176 11.82 3.51 -14.86
CA ALA A 176 11.12 3.44 -16.15
C ALA A 176 12.08 3.19 -17.31
N GLY A 177 13.27 3.78 -17.26
CA GLY A 177 14.33 3.59 -18.26
C GLY A 177 14.91 2.17 -18.22
N ILE A 178 15.27 1.69 -17.06
CA ILE A 178 15.82 0.34 -16.85
C ILE A 178 14.80 -0.72 -17.27
N SER A 179 13.54 -0.58 -16.88
CA SER A 179 12.47 -1.52 -17.28
C SER A 179 12.28 -1.59 -18.78
N ALA A 180 12.27 -0.43 -19.47
CA ALA A 180 12.13 -0.38 -20.94
C ALA A 180 13.37 -0.95 -21.66
N GLU A 181 14.57 -0.72 -21.14
CA GLU A 181 15.80 -1.28 -21.67
C GLU A 181 15.90 -2.80 -21.46
N GLU A 182 15.47 -3.30 -20.31
CA GLU A 182 15.42 -4.73 -20.01
C GLU A 182 14.39 -5.45 -20.88
N GLU A 183 13.19 -4.91 -21.06
CA GLU A 183 12.19 -5.45 -21.99
C GLU A 183 12.69 -5.49 -23.45
N LEU A 184 13.35 -4.43 -23.88
CA LEU A 184 13.94 -4.37 -25.22
C LEU A 184 15.08 -5.39 -25.37
N ALA A 185 15.93 -5.52 -24.37
CA ALA A 185 17.03 -6.49 -24.37
C ALA A 185 16.49 -7.94 -24.43
N GLN A 186 15.46 -8.26 -23.67
CA GLN A 186 14.81 -9.58 -23.70
C GLN A 186 14.16 -9.85 -25.07
N ALA A 187 13.46 -8.88 -25.65
CA ALA A 187 12.86 -9.01 -26.98
C ALA A 187 13.92 -9.26 -28.07
N ILE A 188 15.07 -8.58 -27.99
CA ILE A 188 16.21 -8.79 -28.91
C ILE A 188 16.80 -10.20 -28.75
N LEU A 189 16.96 -10.67 -27.52
CA LEU A 189 17.48 -12.02 -27.25
C LEU A 189 16.55 -13.11 -27.78
N GLU A 190 15.24 -12.98 -27.55
CA GLU A 190 14.23 -13.91 -28.08
C GLU A 190 14.19 -13.92 -29.61
N ALA A 191 14.27 -12.75 -30.25
CA ALA A 191 14.34 -12.64 -31.71
C ALA A 191 15.57 -13.36 -32.27
N ARG A 192 16.71 -13.18 -31.64
CA ARG A 192 17.98 -13.79 -32.02
C ARG A 192 17.97 -15.31 -31.86
N GLU A 193 17.36 -15.81 -30.79
CA GLU A 193 17.17 -17.25 -30.56
C GLU A 193 16.27 -17.88 -31.64
N LYS A 194 15.18 -17.21 -32.00
CA LYS A 194 14.30 -17.67 -33.09
C LYS A 194 15.01 -17.72 -34.46
N GLU A 195 15.85 -16.74 -34.76
CA GLU A 195 16.67 -16.74 -35.98
C GLU A 195 17.68 -17.91 -36.00
N LEU A 196 18.33 -18.17 -34.87
CA LEU A 196 19.28 -19.28 -34.74
C LEU A 196 18.61 -20.64 -34.83
N GLN A 197 17.39 -20.79 -34.29
CA GLN A 197 16.60 -22.02 -34.42
C GLN A 197 16.09 -22.21 -35.86
N GLY A 198 15.64 -21.15 -36.51
CA GLY A 198 15.21 -21.20 -37.91
C GLY A 198 16.36 -21.56 -38.86
N SER A 199 17.55 -21.09 -38.63
CA SER A 199 18.77 -21.42 -39.39
C SER A 199 19.20 -22.88 -39.26
N LYS A 200 18.95 -23.52 -38.11
CA LYS A 200 19.30 -24.95 -37.87
C LYS A 200 18.32 -25.93 -38.49
N VAL A 201 17.11 -25.48 -38.88
CA VAL A 201 16.08 -26.35 -39.51
C VAL A 201 16.29 -26.41 -41.03
N ILE A 202 17.04 -25.47 -41.61
CA ILE A 202 17.23 -25.34 -43.08
C ILE A 202 18.60 -25.95 -43.51
N ALA A 203 19.47 -26.32 -42.56
CA ALA A 203 20.74 -27.00 -42.81
C ALA A 203 20.64 -28.52 -42.54
#